data_ebcde3948079cbc694e4a5fad3ad91a5
#
_entry.id   ebcde3948079cbc694e4a5fad3ad91a5
#
_cell.length_a   1.000
_cell.length_b   1.000
_cell.length_c   1.000
_cell.angle_alpha   90.00
_cell.angle_beta   90.00
_cell.angle_gamma   90.00
#
_symmetry.space_group_name_H-M   'P 1'
#
loop_
_entity.id
_entity.type
_entity.pdbx_description
1 polymer ?
#
loop_
_entity_poly.entity_id
_entity_poly.type
_entity_poly.pdbx_seq_one_letter_code
_entity_poly.pdbx_strand_id
1 'polypeptide(L)'
;ASDKYGRRNIAVLGLVGYSASLIAMITPLFLVEKNLLDIVFLFPLLVFGRMLNGLIGSATRPAAFAYVADTSTRDRRTVKFARLESSFLVGTVAGPLIGGFLILITIETPFYVFSILALISSVGIYRNVENTSKDRDTGESTEKISWKSNTVWPFLLLASISSLCLASLIQTIGFYLFDVFPDVDDLPIIISMTFALLSISTIVSQYLFTDSFPLSNNKLLIFGIFLLLFSYLTMALFQKISIYYLSIIINGFGGGMLRPAISASLSLSQ
;
A
#
# COMPACT_ATOMS: atom_id res chain seq x y z
N ALA A 1 19.85 2.68 -7.16
CA ALA A 1 19.58 3.93 -7.91
C ALA A 1 19.58 5.14 -6.96
N SER A 2 18.84 5.10 -5.84
CA SER A 2 18.71 6.26 -4.93
C SER A 2 20.04 6.69 -4.29
N ASP A 3 20.99 5.78 -4.08
CA ASP A 3 22.33 6.09 -3.55
C ASP A 3 23.17 6.90 -4.53
N LYS A 4 22.95 6.73 -5.83
CA LYS A 4 23.70 7.39 -6.91
C LYS A 4 23.08 8.72 -7.34
N TYR A 5 21.74 8.80 -7.41
CA TYR A 5 21.04 9.97 -7.94
C TYR A 5 20.46 10.90 -6.86
N GLY A 6 20.63 10.53 -5.58
CA GLY A 6 20.11 11.26 -4.42
C GLY A 6 18.67 10.85 -4.06
N ARG A 7 18.39 10.83 -2.75
CA ARG A 7 17.12 10.35 -2.19
C ARG A 7 15.94 11.21 -2.63
N ARG A 8 16.11 12.55 -2.59
CA ARG A 8 15.10 13.51 -3.01
C ARG A 8 14.69 13.31 -4.48
N ASN A 9 15.67 13.24 -5.37
CA ASN A 9 15.40 13.16 -6.81
C ASN A 9 14.67 11.87 -7.18
N ILE A 10 14.99 10.75 -6.53
CA ILE A 10 14.28 9.48 -6.75
C ILE A 10 12.85 9.53 -6.18
N ALA A 11 12.63 10.16 -5.02
CA ALA A 11 11.28 10.34 -4.46
C ALA A 11 10.42 11.22 -5.38
N VAL A 12 10.97 12.33 -5.89
CA VAL A 12 10.31 13.22 -6.86
C VAL A 12 9.99 12.48 -8.16
N LEU A 13 10.96 11.75 -8.72
CA LEU A 13 10.75 10.95 -9.92
C LEU A 13 9.63 9.91 -9.72
N GLY A 14 9.60 9.27 -8.56
CA GLY A 14 8.54 8.32 -8.24
C GLY A 14 7.15 8.96 -8.19
N LEU A 15 7.00 10.14 -7.60
CA LEU A 15 5.72 10.86 -7.57
C LEU A 15 5.28 11.35 -8.97
N VAL A 16 6.22 11.84 -9.79
CA VAL A 16 5.95 12.20 -11.18
C VAL A 16 5.54 10.95 -11.98
N GLY A 17 6.24 9.84 -11.80
CA GLY A 17 5.91 8.56 -12.42
C GLY A 17 4.54 8.02 -11.97
N TYR A 18 4.19 8.19 -10.69
CA TYR A 18 2.85 7.86 -10.20
C TYR A 18 1.77 8.73 -10.87
N SER A 19 1.96 10.04 -10.93
CA SER A 19 1.05 10.96 -11.64
C SER A 19 0.89 10.59 -13.12
N ALA A 20 2.00 10.36 -13.82
CA ALA A 20 1.98 9.94 -15.22
C ALA A 20 1.24 8.60 -15.41
N SER A 21 1.38 7.66 -14.48
CA SER A 21 0.67 6.38 -14.53
C SER A 21 -0.85 6.54 -14.39
N LEU A 22 -1.32 7.44 -13.52
CA LEU A 22 -2.76 7.72 -13.37
C LEU A 22 -3.35 8.33 -14.65
N ILE A 23 -2.64 9.28 -15.26
CA ILE A 23 -3.05 9.87 -16.54
C ILE A 23 -3.03 8.81 -17.65
N ALA A 24 -1.98 7.98 -17.72
CA ALA A 24 -1.89 6.89 -18.69
C ALA A 24 -2.99 5.84 -18.53
N MET A 25 -3.56 5.66 -17.33
CA MET A 25 -4.70 4.77 -17.11
C MET A 25 -6.03 5.38 -17.55
N ILE A 26 -6.26 6.67 -17.31
CA ILE A 26 -7.56 7.30 -17.63
C ILE A 26 -7.67 7.71 -19.11
N THR A 27 -6.55 8.09 -19.75
CA THR A 27 -6.54 8.54 -21.15
C THR A 27 -7.15 7.51 -22.12
N PRO A 28 -6.82 6.20 -22.09
CA PRO A 28 -7.42 5.22 -22.97
C PRO A 28 -8.93 5.08 -22.79
N LEU A 29 -9.44 5.16 -21.57
CA LEU A 29 -10.88 5.12 -21.28
C LEU A 29 -11.60 6.29 -21.96
N PHE A 30 -11.08 7.50 -21.80
CA PHE A 30 -11.61 8.69 -22.47
C PHE A 30 -11.58 8.59 -24.00
N LEU A 31 -10.49 8.08 -24.58
CA LEU A 31 -10.36 7.92 -26.03
C LEU A 31 -11.35 6.87 -26.59
N VAL A 32 -11.58 5.77 -25.88
CA VAL A 32 -12.57 4.76 -26.28
C VAL A 32 -13.99 5.35 -26.19
N GLU A 33 -14.32 6.07 -25.12
CA GLU A 33 -15.62 6.71 -24.95
C GLU A 33 -15.93 7.69 -26.11
N LYS A 34 -14.93 8.42 -26.59
CA LYS A 34 -15.04 9.34 -27.73
C LYS A 34 -14.97 8.66 -29.11
N ASN A 35 -14.89 7.33 -29.18
CA ASN A 35 -14.70 6.55 -30.41
C ASN A 35 -13.42 6.94 -31.19
N LEU A 36 -12.41 7.45 -30.49
CA LEU A 36 -11.09 7.78 -31.06
C LEU A 36 -10.09 6.62 -30.96
N LEU A 37 -10.41 5.61 -30.17
CA LEU A 37 -9.58 4.42 -29.97
C LEU A 37 -10.47 3.18 -29.97
N ASP A 38 -10.02 2.11 -30.64
CA ASP A 38 -10.70 0.82 -30.60
C ASP A 38 -10.56 0.19 -29.20
N ILE A 39 -11.63 -0.43 -28.70
CA ILE A 39 -11.70 -1.08 -27.40
C ILE A 39 -10.63 -2.17 -27.23
N VAL A 40 -10.18 -2.79 -28.30
CA VAL A 40 -9.12 -3.81 -28.31
C VAL A 40 -7.81 -3.28 -27.71
N PHE A 41 -7.50 -1.98 -27.88
CA PHE A 41 -6.30 -1.36 -27.33
C PHE A 41 -6.45 -0.92 -25.88
N LEU A 42 -7.66 -0.93 -25.31
CA LEU A 42 -7.90 -0.49 -23.94
C LEU A 42 -7.07 -1.30 -22.94
N PHE A 43 -7.17 -2.63 -22.97
CA PHE A 43 -6.48 -3.49 -22.02
C PHE A 43 -4.95 -3.35 -22.06
N PRO A 44 -4.28 -3.42 -23.22
CA PRO A 44 -2.82 -3.18 -23.30
C PRO A 44 -2.37 -1.83 -22.75
N LEU A 45 -3.13 -0.76 -22.99
CA LEU A 45 -2.80 0.57 -22.50
C LEU A 45 -3.01 0.72 -21.00
N LEU A 46 -4.04 0.10 -20.42
CA LEU A 46 -4.22 0.03 -18.98
C LEU A 46 -3.08 -0.74 -18.31
N VAL A 47 -2.65 -1.86 -18.90
CA VAL A 47 -1.48 -2.62 -18.42
C VAL A 47 -0.23 -1.74 -18.48
N PHE A 48 -0.02 -0.99 -19.55
CA PHE A 48 1.11 -0.07 -19.68
C PHE A 48 1.10 1.00 -18.57
N GLY A 49 -0.05 1.62 -18.28
CA GLY A 49 -0.20 2.57 -17.17
C GLY A 49 0.16 1.96 -15.82
N ARG A 50 -0.25 0.70 -15.56
CA ARG A 50 0.13 -0.04 -14.34
C ARG A 50 1.62 -0.37 -14.29
N MET A 51 2.24 -0.71 -15.41
CA MET A 51 3.69 -0.94 -15.50
C MET A 51 4.48 0.33 -15.18
N LEU A 52 4.06 1.51 -15.66
CA LEU A 52 4.67 2.79 -15.30
C LEU A 52 4.66 3.03 -13.78
N ASN A 53 3.54 2.75 -13.13
CA ASN A 53 3.48 2.84 -11.66
C ASN A 53 4.44 1.86 -10.99
N GLY A 54 4.48 0.61 -11.43
CA GLY A 54 5.37 -0.42 -10.89
C GLY A 54 6.85 -0.08 -11.06
N LEU A 55 7.24 0.45 -12.21
CA LEU A 55 8.64 0.75 -12.55
C LEU A 55 9.14 2.05 -11.92
N ILE A 56 8.33 3.10 -11.93
CA ILE A 56 8.75 4.45 -11.53
C ILE A 56 8.08 4.85 -10.21
N GLY A 57 6.75 4.76 -10.12
CA GLY A 57 5.97 5.21 -8.97
C GLY A 57 6.33 4.49 -7.66
N SER A 58 6.67 3.21 -7.74
CA SER A 58 7.09 2.40 -6.58
C SER A 58 8.38 2.88 -5.90
N ALA A 59 9.19 3.71 -6.58
CA ALA A 59 10.46 4.20 -6.05
C ALA A 59 10.29 5.23 -4.91
N THR A 60 9.13 5.87 -4.78
CA THR A 60 8.87 6.92 -3.79
C THR A 60 9.03 6.41 -2.36
N ARG A 61 8.39 5.30 -2.02
CA ARG A 61 8.38 4.77 -0.64
C ARG A 61 9.78 4.36 -0.17
N PRO A 62 10.55 3.53 -0.88
CA PRO A 62 11.92 3.19 -0.50
C PRO A 62 12.84 4.42 -0.39
N ALA A 63 12.70 5.40 -1.28
CA ALA A 63 13.47 6.63 -1.24
C ALA A 63 13.18 7.47 0.01
N ALA A 64 11.89 7.58 0.41
CA ALA A 64 11.50 8.28 1.63
C ALA A 64 12.06 7.61 2.90
N PHE A 65 11.99 6.27 3.00
CA PHE A 65 12.60 5.53 4.10
C PHE A 65 14.12 5.71 4.15
N ALA A 66 14.79 5.62 3.01
CA ALA A 66 16.23 5.84 2.93
C ALA A 66 16.61 7.27 3.33
N TYR A 67 15.85 8.28 2.89
CA TYR A 67 16.07 9.67 3.30
C TYR A 67 15.97 9.85 4.81
N VAL A 68 14.91 9.29 5.43
CA VAL A 68 14.76 9.33 6.90
C VAL A 68 15.89 8.63 7.60
N ALA A 69 16.37 7.49 7.08
CA ALA A 69 17.53 6.79 7.63
C ALA A 69 18.81 7.65 7.60
N ASP A 70 19.05 8.33 6.46
CA ASP A 70 20.28 9.12 6.24
C ASP A 70 20.27 10.44 7.04
N THR A 71 19.09 11.06 7.25
CA THR A 71 18.94 12.36 7.93
C THR A 71 18.58 12.28 9.40
N SER A 72 18.51 11.06 9.97
CA SER A 72 18.13 10.85 11.37
C SER A 72 19.33 10.48 12.23
N THR A 73 19.48 11.14 13.39
CA THR A 73 20.35 10.66 14.45
C THR A 73 19.80 9.35 15.03
N ARG A 74 20.68 8.49 15.56
CA ARG A 74 20.33 7.16 16.06
C ARG A 74 19.17 7.20 17.04
N ASP A 75 19.16 8.19 17.95
CA ASP A 75 18.15 8.35 19.00
C ASP A 75 16.77 8.82 18.49
N ARG A 76 16.73 9.56 17.37
CA ARG A 76 15.48 10.09 16.80
C ARG A 76 14.97 9.30 15.59
N ARG A 77 15.72 8.30 15.14
CA ARG A 77 15.41 7.53 13.93
C ARG A 77 14.06 6.82 14.06
N THR A 78 13.82 6.15 15.19
CA THR A 78 12.54 5.43 15.46
C THR A 78 11.33 6.36 15.38
N VAL A 79 11.42 7.55 16.00
CA VAL A 79 10.32 8.53 15.98
C VAL A 79 10.07 9.06 14.57
N LYS A 80 11.11 9.32 13.79
CA LYS A 80 10.97 9.79 12.40
C LYS A 80 10.38 8.71 11.49
N PHE A 81 10.78 7.45 11.66
CA PHE A 81 10.17 6.33 10.96
C PHE A 81 8.70 6.16 11.33
N ALA A 82 8.35 6.24 12.61
CA ALA A 82 6.97 6.16 13.06
C ALA A 82 6.10 7.26 12.45
N ARG A 83 6.61 8.50 12.34
CA ARG A 83 5.89 9.60 11.66
C ARG A 83 5.69 9.34 10.17
N LEU A 84 6.70 8.79 9.49
CA LEU A 84 6.59 8.43 8.08
C LEU A 84 5.54 7.32 7.87
N GLU A 85 5.58 6.28 8.68
CA GLU A 85 4.58 5.20 8.64
C GLU A 85 3.16 5.71 8.96
N SER A 86 3.01 6.58 9.95
CA SER A 86 1.71 7.21 10.25
C SER A 86 1.15 7.98 9.06
N SER A 87 2.00 8.66 8.28
CA SER A 87 1.57 9.36 7.06
C SER A 87 1.05 8.38 6.01
N PHE A 88 1.68 7.22 5.84
CA PHE A 88 1.17 6.16 4.94
C PHE A 88 -0.15 5.59 5.44
N LEU A 89 -0.31 5.37 6.75
CA LEU A 89 -1.56 4.89 7.33
C LEU A 89 -2.71 5.88 7.10
N VAL A 90 -2.47 7.17 7.32
CA VAL A 90 -3.46 8.23 7.03
C VAL A 90 -3.86 8.19 5.55
N GLY A 91 -2.88 8.09 4.64
CA GLY A 91 -3.15 7.97 3.20
C GLY A 91 -3.95 6.71 2.83
N THR A 92 -3.73 5.60 3.53
CA THR A 92 -4.45 4.33 3.30
C THR A 92 -5.93 4.44 3.70
N VAL A 93 -6.26 5.24 4.71
CA VAL A 93 -7.66 5.52 5.11
C VAL A 93 -8.29 6.60 4.24
N ALA A 94 -7.60 7.74 4.11
CA ALA A 94 -8.13 8.92 3.43
C ALA A 94 -8.26 8.70 1.91
N GLY A 95 -7.33 7.96 1.31
CA GLY A 95 -7.33 7.70 -0.13
C GLY A 95 -8.63 7.10 -0.65
N PRO A 96 -9.04 5.92 -0.18
CA PRO A 96 -10.29 5.29 -0.61
C PRO A 96 -11.53 6.11 -0.29
N LEU A 97 -11.57 6.79 0.87
CA LEU A 97 -12.71 7.66 1.25
C LEU A 97 -12.84 8.83 0.28
N ILE A 98 -11.76 9.57 0.06
CA ILE A 98 -11.74 10.70 -0.88
C ILE A 98 -12.03 10.19 -2.30
N GLY A 99 -11.43 9.08 -2.72
CA GLY A 99 -11.66 8.48 -4.02
C GLY A 99 -13.12 8.10 -4.24
N GLY A 100 -13.78 7.51 -3.23
CA GLY A 100 -15.19 7.16 -3.26
C GLY A 100 -16.12 8.38 -3.43
N PHE A 101 -15.84 9.49 -2.75
CA PHE A 101 -16.57 10.74 -2.95
C PHE A 101 -16.32 11.36 -4.34
N LEU A 102 -15.09 11.30 -4.82
CA LEU A 102 -14.74 11.86 -6.13
C LEU A 102 -15.37 11.09 -7.29
N ILE A 103 -15.56 9.77 -7.17
CA ILE A 103 -16.25 8.95 -8.18
C ILE A 103 -17.71 9.36 -8.33
N LEU A 104 -18.37 9.91 -7.31
CA LEU A 104 -19.72 10.42 -7.41
C LEU A 104 -19.85 11.61 -8.37
N ILE A 105 -18.75 12.29 -8.69
CA ILE A 105 -18.73 13.37 -9.68
C ILE A 105 -18.57 12.78 -11.09
N THR A 106 -17.45 12.10 -11.35
CA THR A 106 -17.21 11.26 -12.52
C THR A 106 -16.19 10.17 -12.19
N ILE A 107 -16.15 9.08 -12.96
CA ILE A 107 -15.22 7.97 -12.77
C ILE A 107 -13.75 8.40 -12.94
N GLU A 108 -13.51 9.47 -13.70
CA GLU A 108 -12.19 10.01 -14.00
C GLU A 108 -11.67 10.94 -12.91
N THR A 109 -12.57 11.59 -12.16
CA THR A 109 -12.22 12.63 -11.17
C THR A 109 -11.13 12.20 -10.19
N PRO A 110 -11.16 11.00 -9.58
CA PRO A 110 -10.11 10.54 -8.67
C PRO A 110 -8.72 10.51 -9.33
N PHE A 111 -8.64 10.09 -10.59
CA PHE A 111 -7.37 10.00 -11.31
C PHE A 111 -6.74 11.38 -11.51
N TYR A 112 -7.54 12.38 -11.91
CA TYR A 112 -7.05 13.75 -12.08
C TYR A 112 -6.65 14.36 -10.74
N VAL A 113 -7.48 14.25 -9.72
CA VAL A 113 -7.21 14.84 -8.39
C VAL A 113 -5.96 14.23 -7.77
N PHE A 114 -5.83 12.91 -7.74
CA PHE A 114 -4.64 12.26 -7.17
C PHE A 114 -3.39 12.48 -8.02
N SER A 115 -3.51 12.62 -9.35
CA SER A 115 -2.41 13.01 -10.22
C SER A 115 -1.89 14.40 -9.88
N ILE A 116 -2.78 15.38 -9.74
CA ILE A 116 -2.43 16.75 -9.35
C ILE A 116 -1.80 16.79 -7.95
N LEU A 117 -2.38 16.09 -6.97
CA LEU A 117 -1.82 16.00 -5.62
C LEU A 117 -0.41 15.39 -5.61
N ALA A 118 -0.16 14.39 -6.44
CA ALA A 118 1.17 13.79 -6.58
C ALA A 118 2.18 14.80 -7.18
N LEU A 119 1.77 15.60 -8.18
CA LEU A 119 2.62 16.66 -8.75
C LEU A 119 2.90 17.77 -7.75
N ILE A 120 1.88 18.24 -7.01
CA ILE A 120 2.05 19.25 -5.96
C ILE A 120 3.02 18.71 -4.90
N SER A 121 2.85 17.46 -4.47
CA SER A 121 3.74 16.81 -3.50
C SER A 121 5.16 16.69 -4.03
N SER A 122 5.34 16.38 -5.33
CA SER A 122 6.66 16.29 -5.96
C SER A 122 7.39 17.65 -5.95
N VAL A 123 6.68 18.73 -6.27
CA VAL A 123 7.20 20.10 -6.19
C VAL A 123 7.52 20.49 -4.75
N GLY A 124 6.65 20.13 -3.80
CA GLY A 124 6.88 20.37 -2.37
C GLY A 124 8.14 19.68 -1.87
N ILE A 125 8.35 18.42 -2.22
CA ILE A 125 9.56 17.67 -1.86
C ILE A 125 10.80 18.30 -2.53
N TYR A 126 10.70 18.62 -3.81
CA TYR A 126 11.83 19.20 -4.55
C TYR A 126 12.31 20.52 -3.96
N ARG A 127 11.38 21.37 -3.47
CA ARG A 127 11.71 22.70 -2.92
C ARG A 127 12.14 22.67 -1.46
N ASN A 128 11.59 21.79 -0.64
CA ASN A 128 11.74 21.84 0.82
C ASN A 128 12.65 20.73 1.39
N VAL A 129 13.02 19.74 0.58
CA VAL A 129 13.82 18.61 1.02
C VAL A 129 15.21 18.72 0.41
N GLU A 130 16.25 18.65 1.23
CA GLU A 130 17.64 18.63 0.75
C GLU A 130 17.95 17.30 0.03
N ASN A 131 18.75 17.38 -1.03
CA ASN A 131 19.15 16.18 -1.73
C ASN A 131 20.33 15.52 -1.00
N THR A 132 20.10 14.37 -0.40
CA THR A 132 21.15 13.58 0.24
C THR A 132 21.54 12.44 -0.68
N SER A 133 22.83 12.42 -1.05
CA SER A 133 23.50 11.26 -1.63
C SER A 133 24.50 10.75 -0.60
N LYS A 134 24.46 9.46 -0.28
CA LYS A 134 25.46 8.88 0.61
C LYS A 134 26.73 8.66 -0.22
N ASP A 135 27.76 9.49 0.01
CA ASP A 135 29.11 9.14 -0.43
C ASP A 135 29.54 7.83 0.24
N ARG A 136 29.96 6.88 -0.58
CA ARG A 136 30.25 5.49 -0.17
C ARG A 136 31.53 5.34 0.70
N ASP A 137 32.01 6.38 1.36
CA ASP A 137 33.28 6.35 2.09
C ASP A 137 33.20 5.99 3.59
N THR A 138 32.05 5.58 4.10
CA THR A 138 32.01 4.93 5.41
C THR A 138 32.01 3.43 5.23
N GLY A 139 33.18 2.83 5.45
CA GLY A 139 33.45 1.40 5.34
C GLY A 139 32.74 0.50 6.37
N GLU A 140 31.48 0.75 6.67
CA GLU A 140 30.61 -0.24 7.28
C GLU A 140 30.19 -1.24 6.19
N SER A 141 30.88 -2.36 6.18
CA SER A 141 30.47 -3.55 5.45
C SER A 141 29.05 -3.87 5.89
N THR A 142 28.06 -3.54 5.06
CA THR A 142 26.73 -4.15 5.16
C THR A 142 26.96 -5.65 4.95
N GLU A 143 26.95 -6.42 6.04
CA GLU A 143 26.90 -7.88 5.94
C GLU A 143 25.76 -8.23 4.98
N LYS A 144 26.10 -8.90 3.88
CA LYS A 144 25.12 -9.33 2.90
C LYS A 144 24.24 -10.35 3.59
N ILE A 145 23.02 -9.94 3.94
CA ILE A 145 22.01 -10.84 4.50
C ILE A 145 21.89 -12.04 3.56
N SER A 146 22.23 -13.22 4.07
CA SER A 146 22.08 -14.46 3.31
C SER A 146 20.58 -14.78 3.23
N TRP A 147 20.00 -14.58 2.06
CA TRP A 147 18.59 -14.88 1.75
C TRP A 147 18.24 -16.37 2.00
N LYS A 148 19.25 -17.23 2.11
CA LYS A 148 19.13 -18.67 2.34
C LYS A 148 19.28 -19.07 3.81
N SER A 149 19.31 -18.12 4.74
CA SER A 149 19.32 -18.45 6.17
C SER A 149 18.03 -19.17 6.55
N ASN A 150 18.14 -20.36 7.15
CA ASN A 150 16.99 -21.14 7.64
C ASN A 150 16.13 -20.37 8.65
N THR A 151 16.68 -19.36 9.29
CA THR A 151 15.99 -18.52 10.27
C THR A 151 15.14 -17.43 9.61
N VAL A 152 15.61 -16.87 8.48
CA VAL A 152 14.96 -15.74 7.79
C VAL A 152 13.91 -16.21 6.79
N TRP A 153 14.17 -17.33 6.11
CA TRP A 153 13.33 -17.84 5.03
C TRP A 153 11.84 -18.04 5.40
N PRO A 154 11.47 -18.63 6.56
CA PRO A 154 10.06 -18.82 6.91
C PRO A 154 9.29 -17.50 7.03
N PHE A 155 9.92 -16.45 7.57
CA PHE A 155 9.30 -15.14 7.70
C PHE A 155 9.17 -14.42 6.36
N LEU A 156 10.13 -14.58 5.44
CA LEU A 156 10.03 -14.08 4.08
C LEU A 156 8.89 -14.78 3.31
N LEU A 157 8.75 -16.08 3.47
CA LEU A 157 7.65 -16.84 2.86
C LEU A 157 6.30 -16.38 3.40
N LEU A 158 6.17 -16.23 4.73
CA LEU A 158 4.96 -15.74 5.36
C LEU A 158 4.62 -14.31 4.92
N ALA A 159 5.62 -13.42 4.82
CA ALA A 159 5.46 -12.07 4.28
C ALA A 159 4.96 -12.09 2.85
N SER A 160 5.52 -12.97 2.01
CA SER A 160 5.13 -13.09 0.60
C SER A 160 3.71 -13.60 0.45
N ILE A 161 3.32 -14.65 1.19
CA ILE A 161 1.96 -15.21 1.15
C ILE A 161 0.95 -14.17 1.66
N SER A 162 1.21 -13.53 2.80
CA SER A 162 0.30 -12.52 3.35
C SER A 162 0.14 -11.30 2.44
N SER A 163 1.21 -10.88 1.77
CA SER A 163 1.18 -9.79 0.78
C SER A 163 0.40 -10.19 -0.47
N LEU A 164 0.55 -11.43 -0.94
CA LEU A 164 -0.18 -11.97 -2.07
C LEU A 164 -1.67 -12.06 -1.77
N CYS A 165 -2.07 -12.55 -0.60
CA CYS A 165 -3.46 -12.62 -0.16
C CYS A 165 -4.09 -11.21 -0.11
N LEU A 166 -3.39 -10.23 0.45
CA LEU A 166 -3.88 -8.86 0.50
C LEU A 166 -3.99 -8.23 -0.89
N ALA A 167 -2.97 -8.42 -1.73
CA ALA A 167 -3.00 -7.90 -3.10
C ALA A 167 -4.15 -8.51 -3.91
N SER A 168 -4.39 -9.82 -3.76
CA SER A 168 -5.54 -10.48 -4.37
C SER A 168 -6.85 -9.87 -3.88
N LEU A 169 -7.04 -9.71 -2.57
CA LEU A 169 -8.23 -9.08 -2.02
C LEU A 169 -8.47 -7.69 -2.62
N ILE A 170 -7.45 -6.83 -2.59
CA ILE A 170 -7.56 -5.44 -3.09
C ILE A 170 -7.90 -5.40 -4.58
N GLN A 171 -7.33 -6.30 -5.38
CA GLN A 171 -7.50 -6.28 -6.83
C GLN A 171 -8.81 -6.95 -7.30
N THR A 172 -9.33 -7.91 -6.54
CA THR A 172 -10.52 -8.67 -6.95
C THR A 172 -11.80 -8.23 -6.26
N ILE A 173 -11.73 -7.34 -5.27
CA ILE A 173 -12.88 -6.98 -4.43
C ILE A 173 -14.03 -6.38 -5.22
N GLY A 174 -13.74 -5.55 -6.24
CA GLY A 174 -14.75 -4.95 -7.11
C GLY A 174 -15.52 -6.01 -7.92
N PHE A 175 -14.80 -6.98 -8.48
CA PHE A 175 -15.41 -8.09 -9.22
C PHE A 175 -16.23 -9.00 -8.30
N TYR A 176 -15.67 -9.32 -7.12
CA TYR A 176 -16.38 -10.10 -6.11
C TYR A 176 -17.71 -9.47 -5.69
N LEU A 177 -17.72 -8.17 -5.41
CA LEU A 177 -18.93 -7.46 -5.02
C LEU A 177 -19.95 -7.41 -6.16
N PHE A 178 -19.50 -7.19 -7.39
CA PHE A 178 -20.36 -7.18 -8.57
C PHE A 178 -21.02 -8.54 -8.81
N ASP A 179 -20.28 -9.65 -8.66
CA ASP A 179 -20.78 -11.00 -8.92
C ASP A 179 -21.67 -11.52 -7.78
N VAL A 180 -21.32 -11.23 -6.52
CA VAL A 180 -22.00 -11.79 -5.35
C VAL A 180 -23.18 -10.96 -4.89
N PHE A 181 -23.15 -9.64 -5.15
CA PHE A 181 -24.18 -8.69 -4.74
C PHE A 181 -24.66 -7.84 -5.93
N PRO A 182 -25.28 -8.45 -6.97
CA PRO A 182 -25.67 -7.73 -8.19
C PRO A 182 -26.76 -6.68 -7.98
N ASP A 183 -27.55 -6.79 -6.90
CA ASP A 183 -28.66 -5.88 -6.59
C ASP A 183 -28.24 -4.61 -5.84
N VAL A 184 -26.94 -4.36 -5.72
CA VAL A 184 -26.43 -3.19 -4.99
C VAL A 184 -26.19 -2.03 -5.95
N ASP A 185 -27.00 -0.96 -5.79
CA ASP A 185 -26.99 0.22 -6.68
C ASP A 185 -25.69 1.06 -6.55
N ASP A 186 -25.06 1.09 -5.36
CA ASP A 186 -23.92 1.99 -5.04
C ASP A 186 -22.59 1.25 -4.86
N LEU A 187 -22.21 0.41 -5.82
CA LEU A 187 -20.98 -0.39 -5.77
C LEU A 187 -19.70 0.43 -5.45
N PRO A 188 -19.47 1.63 -6.03
CA PRO A 188 -18.30 2.45 -5.68
C PRO A 188 -18.25 2.87 -4.21
N ILE A 189 -19.39 3.16 -3.61
CA ILE A 189 -19.48 3.53 -2.20
C ILE A 189 -19.13 2.33 -1.32
N ILE A 190 -19.65 1.13 -1.64
CA ILE A 190 -19.37 -0.10 -0.91
C ILE A 190 -17.87 -0.45 -0.97
N ILE A 191 -17.26 -0.33 -2.15
CA ILE A 191 -15.82 -0.54 -2.31
C ILE A 191 -15.03 0.44 -1.44
N SER A 192 -15.41 1.72 -1.43
CA SER A 192 -14.75 2.74 -0.64
C SER A 192 -14.91 2.50 0.87
N MET A 193 -16.11 2.12 1.32
CA MET A 193 -16.37 1.72 2.70
C MET A 193 -15.55 0.48 3.10
N THR A 194 -15.42 -0.49 2.20
CA THR A 194 -14.61 -1.68 2.41
C THR A 194 -13.16 -1.34 2.70
N PHE A 195 -12.54 -0.49 1.87
CA PHE A 195 -11.15 -0.06 2.10
C PHE A 195 -11.01 0.79 3.35
N ALA A 196 -11.99 1.63 3.67
CA ALA A 196 -11.98 2.39 4.91
C ALA A 196 -12.05 1.48 6.13
N LEU A 197 -13.01 0.53 6.18
CA LEU A 197 -13.14 -0.44 7.26
C LEU A 197 -11.89 -1.30 7.42
N LEU A 198 -11.32 -1.80 6.32
CA LEU A 198 -10.07 -2.56 6.32
C LEU A 198 -8.93 -1.76 6.94
N SER A 199 -8.79 -0.50 6.53
CA SER A 199 -7.71 0.37 7.00
C SER A 199 -7.89 0.77 8.48
N ILE A 200 -9.10 1.18 8.86
CA ILE A 200 -9.42 1.54 10.26
C ILE A 200 -9.19 0.34 11.17
N SER A 201 -9.70 -0.84 10.81
CA SER A 201 -9.53 -2.06 11.60
C SER A 201 -8.05 -2.45 11.74
N THR A 202 -7.25 -2.26 10.69
CA THR A 202 -5.79 -2.48 10.72
C THR A 202 -5.11 -1.54 11.72
N ILE A 203 -5.44 -0.23 11.68
CA ILE A 203 -4.87 0.77 12.59
C ILE A 203 -5.28 0.49 14.04
N VAL A 204 -6.56 0.22 14.28
CA VAL A 204 -7.09 -0.12 15.60
C VAL A 204 -6.39 -1.35 16.16
N SER A 205 -6.23 -2.39 15.34
CA SER A 205 -5.51 -3.61 15.71
C SER A 205 -4.05 -3.33 16.10
N GLN A 206 -3.33 -2.54 15.29
CA GLN A 206 -1.95 -2.16 15.62
C GLN A 206 -1.87 -1.41 16.95
N TYR A 207 -2.70 -0.39 17.14
CA TYR A 207 -2.72 0.38 18.37
C TYR A 207 -3.06 -0.49 19.60
N LEU A 208 -4.08 -1.33 19.50
CA LEU A 208 -4.50 -2.16 20.63
C LEU A 208 -3.45 -3.20 21.04
N PHE A 209 -2.87 -3.92 20.09
CA PHE A 209 -2.04 -5.10 20.36
C PHE A 209 -0.54 -4.81 20.33
N THR A 210 -0.12 -3.65 19.85
CA THR A 210 1.29 -3.23 19.90
C THR A 210 1.54 -2.26 21.05
N ASP A 211 0.62 -1.30 21.28
CA ASP A 211 0.85 -0.22 22.24
C ASP A 211 0.06 -0.43 23.57
N SER A 212 -1.26 -0.66 23.48
CA SER A 212 -2.13 -0.69 24.67
C SER A 212 -2.10 -2.03 25.42
N PHE A 213 -2.13 -3.14 24.69
CA PHE A 213 -2.09 -4.50 25.24
C PHE A 213 -1.02 -5.32 24.50
N PRO A 214 0.28 -5.07 24.77
CA PRO A 214 1.34 -5.66 23.97
C PRO A 214 1.33 -7.18 24.09
N LEU A 215 1.04 -7.85 22.98
CA LEU A 215 1.14 -9.30 22.86
C LEU A 215 2.56 -9.69 22.45
N SER A 216 3.00 -10.88 22.90
CA SER A 216 4.26 -11.42 22.42
C SER A 216 4.22 -11.64 20.90
N ASN A 217 5.37 -11.49 20.25
CA ASN A 217 5.48 -11.57 18.79
C ASN A 217 4.90 -12.87 18.22
N ASN A 218 5.13 -14.01 18.88
CA ASN A 218 4.58 -15.31 18.48
C ASN A 218 3.05 -15.36 18.55
N LYS A 219 2.45 -14.73 19.56
CA LYS A 219 0.99 -14.63 19.66
C LYS A 219 0.41 -13.77 18.56
N LEU A 220 1.06 -12.63 18.23
CA LEU A 220 0.65 -11.77 17.11
C LEU A 220 0.68 -12.52 15.78
N LEU A 221 1.72 -13.33 15.52
CA LEU A 221 1.81 -14.17 14.34
C LEU A 221 0.66 -15.17 14.26
N ILE A 222 0.44 -15.96 15.33
CA ILE A 222 -0.57 -17.03 15.35
C ILE A 222 -1.98 -16.44 15.23
N PHE A 223 -2.33 -15.45 16.06
CA PHE A 223 -3.66 -14.82 16.00
C PHE A 223 -3.89 -14.09 14.69
N GLY A 224 -2.86 -13.40 14.17
CA GLY A 224 -2.96 -12.72 12.88
C GLY A 224 -3.26 -13.68 11.73
N ILE A 225 -2.56 -14.82 11.66
CA ILE A 225 -2.81 -15.85 10.64
C ILE A 225 -4.22 -16.44 10.81
N PHE A 226 -4.61 -16.78 12.04
CA PHE A 226 -5.94 -17.35 12.32
C PHE A 226 -7.06 -16.40 11.90
N LEU A 227 -6.97 -15.10 12.23
CA LEU A 227 -7.97 -14.11 11.85
C LEU A 227 -8.04 -13.92 10.34
N LEU A 228 -6.90 -13.91 9.63
CA LEU A 228 -6.89 -13.83 8.17
C LEU A 228 -7.56 -15.06 7.55
N LEU A 229 -7.22 -16.27 7.98
CA LEU A 229 -7.85 -17.49 7.48
C LEU A 229 -9.35 -17.48 7.74
N PHE A 230 -9.78 -17.12 8.95
CA PHE A 230 -11.19 -17.04 9.30
C PHE A 230 -11.94 -16.00 8.45
N SER A 231 -11.34 -14.84 8.21
CA SER A 231 -11.89 -13.79 7.35
C SER A 231 -12.13 -14.29 5.92
N TYR A 232 -11.12 -14.88 5.28
CA TYR A 232 -11.27 -15.38 3.91
C TYR A 232 -12.27 -16.54 3.83
N LEU A 233 -12.29 -17.42 4.84
CA LEU A 233 -13.25 -18.53 4.89
C LEU A 233 -14.68 -18.02 5.03
N THR A 234 -14.92 -17.04 5.90
CA THR A 234 -16.28 -16.45 6.05
C THR A 234 -16.74 -15.72 4.79
N MET A 235 -15.83 -15.01 4.08
CA MET A 235 -16.15 -14.41 2.78
C MET A 235 -16.51 -15.45 1.71
N ALA A 236 -15.83 -16.60 1.71
CA ALA A 236 -16.06 -17.66 0.73
C ALA A 236 -17.37 -18.42 1.00
N LEU A 237 -17.74 -18.63 2.25
CA LEU A 237 -18.89 -19.47 2.63
C LEU A 237 -20.21 -18.70 2.73
N PHE A 238 -20.19 -17.40 3.01
CA PHE A 238 -21.39 -16.64 3.31
C PHE A 238 -21.54 -15.44 2.38
N GLN A 239 -22.57 -15.47 1.55
CA GLN A 239 -22.94 -14.42 0.60
C GLN A 239 -23.93 -13.42 1.20
N LYS A 240 -23.63 -12.84 2.38
CA LYS A 240 -24.42 -11.80 3.02
C LYS A 240 -23.59 -10.55 3.24
N ILE A 241 -24.11 -9.40 2.87
CA ILE A 241 -23.37 -8.12 2.96
C ILE A 241 -22.93 -7.79 4.39
N SER A 242 -23.72 -8.13 5.40
CA SER A 242 -23.33 -7.91 6.81
C SER A 242 -22.16 -8.79 7.23
N ILE A 243 -22.12 -10.06 6.77
CA ILE A 243 -21.02 -10.99 7.05
C ILE A 243 -19.76 -10.55 6.27
N TYR A 244 -19.94 -10.06 5.06
CA TYR A 244 -18.86 -9.49 4.27
C TYR A 244 -18.15 -8.35 5.01
N TYR A 245 -18.89 -7.33 5.50
CA TYR A 245 -18.27 -6.25 6.28
C TYR A 245 -17.61 -6.74 7.55
N LEU A 246 -18.20 -7.68 8.27
CA LEU A 246 -17.60 -8.29 9.44
C LEU A 246 -16.28 -9.00 9.07
N SER A 247 -16.26 -9.73 7.97
CA SER A 247 -15.06 -10.40 7.45
C SER A 247 -13.95 -9.41 7.11
N ILE A 248 -14.29 -8.27 6.49
CA ILE A 248 -13.32 -7.20 6.21
C ILE A 248 -12.72 -6.61 7.49
N ILE A 249 -13.54 -6.39 8.52
CA ILE A 249 -13.06 -5.93 9.83
C ILE A 249 -12.08 -6.97 10.43
N ILE A 250 -12.45 -8.24 10.42
CA ILE A 250 -11.59 -9.33 10.92
C ILE A 250 -10.29 -9.42 10.12
N ASN A 251 -10.35 -9.22 8.79
CA ASN A 251 -9.17 -9.17 7.92
C ASN A 251 -8.21 -8.04 8.31
N GLY A 252 -8.75 -6.84 8.56
CA GLY A 252 -7.98 -5.70 9.04
C GLY A 252 -7.29 -5.99 10.37
N PHE A 253 -8.00 -6.60 11.34
CA PHE A 253 -7.41 -7.00 12.62
C PHE A 253 -6.28 -8.01 12.43
N GLY A 254 -6.49 -9.05 11.61
CA GLY A 254 -5.46 -10.05 11.31
C GLY A 254 -4.21 -9.45 10.65
N GLY A 255 -4.41 -8.59 9.64
CA GLY A 255 -3.31 -7.90 8.95
C GLY A 255 -2.56 -6.91 9.84
N GLY A 256 -3.28 -6.23 10.75
CA GLY A 256 -2.71 -5.29 11.73
C GLY A 256 -1.81 -5.96 12.75
N MET A 257 -2.11 -7.21 13.14
CA MET A 257 -1.24 -8.02 14.01
C MET A 257 -0.07 -8.63 13.23
N LEU A 258 -0.34 -9.22 12.08
CA LEU A 258 0.62 -10.07 11.37
C LEU A 258 1.80 -9.29 10.79
N ARG A 259 1.57 -8.13 10.16
CA ARG A 259 2.62 -7.37 9.47
C ARG A 259 3.72 -6.85 10.40
N PRO A 260 3.42 -6.16 11.53
CA PRO A 260 4.46 -5.72 12.45
C PRO A 260 5.19 -6.89 13.07
N ALA A 261 4.49 -8.01 13.35
CA ALA A 261 5.10 -9.21 13.91
C ALA A 261 6.11 -9.87 12.96
N ILE A 262 5.81 -9.93 11.65
CA ILE A 262 6.76 -10.41 10.64
C ILE A 262 7.98 -9.49 10.56
N SER A 263 7.77 -8.17 10.53
CA SER A 263 8.85 -7.18 10.46
C SER A 263 9.76 -7.27 11.69
N ALA A 264 9.19 -7.44 12.89
CA ALA A 264 9.94 -7.62 14.12
C ALA A 264 10.74 -8.94 14.09
N SER A 265 10.13 -10.05 13.63
CA SER A 265 10.83 -11.34 13.52
C SER A 265 12.02 -11.27 12.55
N LEU A 266 11.84 -10.62 11.40
CA LEU A 266 12.92 -10.41 10.43
C LEU A 266 14.05 -9.55 11.00
N SER A 267 13.71 -8.53 11.78
CA SER A 267 14.69 -7.66 12.45
C SER A 267 15.47 -8.36 13.56
N LEU A 268 14.85 -9.30 14.28
CA LEU A 268 15.49 -10.07 15.36
C LEU A 268 16.31 -11.26 14.85
N SER A 269 16.08 -11.67 13.60
CA SER A 269 16.81 -12.79 12.97
C SER A 269 18.11 -12.33 12.26
N GLN A 270 18.42 -11.05 12.32
CA GLN A 270 19.67 -10.42 11.85
C GLN A 270 20.67 -10.26 12.99
#